data_97489427e18c3e7bc4e655f0199e4151
#
_entry.id   97489427e18c3e7bc4e655f0199e4151
#
_cell.length_a   1.000
_cell.length_b   1.000
_cell.length_c   1.000
_cell.angle_alpha   90.00
_cell.angle_beta   90.00
_cell.angle_gamma   90.00
#
_symmetry.space_group_name_H-M   'P 1'
#
loop_
_entity.id
_entity.type
_entity.pdbx_description
1 polymer ?
#
loop_
_entity_poly.entity_id
_entity_poly.type
_entity_poly.pdbx_seq_one_letter_code
_entity_poly.pdbx_strand_id
1 'polypeptide(L)'
;MSGVRRRHQKGYVFRKGSNWYLRYYDYEVKDGIPKLVWKCHSLARYGGEYRSKKAVRGLADEFLAPINNGTFTVEGTMSIVTFWDERYLPYVTEQKRPSTVNGYKKMWNRYLKDRLDQPIREFRTVDCERLLQALGQELQVSSTTLKHIKHLMSGIFRYAIRMGVLNGVNPVQAACIPNAKPGKETHAYTLDEILKMLEVLPQPAKAVVAIAAFAGLRKGELRSLRPEDYDGSALKIRRAAWRKHINSPKGKRGVGVVPLIPTAAAVLDEHLASVKPKKYIFETFRGDPADLDYVVREVIRPKLAAAGLPWYGLHAFRRGLATNLHELGAVDIVIQAILRHSDVSVTRQAYIKNDAVDPRSLAAMETLELAICNQHATGANAENGKGAVN
;
A
#
# COMPACT_ATOMS: atom_id res chain seq x y z
N MET A 1 20.54 32.84 6.26
CA MET A 1 19.48 33.73 6.81
C MET A 1 19.81 33.98 8.27
N SER A 2 20.04 35.23 8.66
CA SER A 2 20.40 35.61 10.03
C SER A 2 19.24 35.29 10.97
N GLY A 3 19.47 34.43 11.95
CA GLY A 3 18.48 34.09 12.95
C GLY A 3 18.08 35.32 13.75
N VAL A 4 16.83 35.77 13.59
CA VAL A 4 16.24 36.82 14.44
C VAL A 4 16.26 36.27 15.87
N ARG A 5 17.10 36.81 16.75
CA ARG A 5 17.11 36.50 18.18
C ARG A 5 15.74 36.84 18.77
N ARG A 6 14.94 35.81 19.07
CA ARG A 6 13.66 35.99 19.76
C ARG A 6 13.93 36.52 21.17
N ARG A 7 13.32 37.63 21.53
CA ARG A 7 13.29 38.07 22.94
C ARG A 7 12.44 37.10 23.73
N HIS A 8 12.95 36.64 24.89
CA HIS A 8 12.17 35.83 25.81
C HIS A 8 10.91 36.60 26.23
N GLN A 9 9.74 36.03 25.95
CA GLN A 9 8.47 36.66 26.26
C GLN A 9 7.79 35.99 27.47
N LYS A 10 7.23 36.80 28.33
CA LYS A 10 6.41 36.33 29.47
C LYS A 10 4.92 36.21 29.09
N GLY A 11 4.48 36.88 28.03
CA GLY A 11 3.08 37.00 27.68
C GLY A 11 2.24 37.74 28.71
N TYR A 12 0.99 37.99 28.42
CA TYR A 12 0.03 38.63 29.32
C TYR A 12 -1.09 37.71 29.69
N VAL A 13 -1.17 37.36 31.01
CA VAL A 13 -2.23 36.49 31.56
C VAL A 13 -3.41 37.37 32.01
N PHE A 14 -4.60 37.06 31.54
CA PHE A 14 -5.83 37.74 31.90
C PHE A 14 -7.02 36.81 32.01
N ARG A 15 -8.07 37.22 32.71
CA ARG A 15 -9.33 36.49 32.86
C ARG A 15 -10.38 37.12 31.95
N LYS A 16 -11.13 36.26 31.22
CA LYS A 16 -12.31 36.62 30.48
C LYS A 16 -13.42 35.60 30.81
N GLY A 17 -14.50 36.10 31.46
CA GLY A 17 -15.55 35.20 31.96
C GLY A 17 -15.02 34.19 32.98
N SER A 18 -15.29 32.93 32.79
CA SER A 18 -14.87 31.81 33.64
C SER A 18 -13.52 31.20 33.28
N ASN A 19 -12.74 31.79 32.37
CA ASN A 19 -11.48 31.19 31.92
C ASN A 19 -10.32 32.19 32.01
N TRP A 20 -9.13 31.61 32.28
CA TRP A 20 -7.86 32.28 32.17
C TRP A 20 -7.29 32.15 30.79
N TYR A 21 -6.71 33.21 30.22
CA TYR A 21 -6.11 33.29 28.90
C TYR A 21 -4.69 33.87 29.00
N LEU A 22 -3.85 33.43 28.08
CA LEU A 22 -2.54 33.96 27.79
C LEU A 22 -2.57 34.68 26.46
N ARG A 23 -2.21 35.97 26.45
CA ARG A 23 -1.92 36.73 25.23
C ARG A 23 -0.40 36.78 25.03
N TYR A 24 0.05 36.38 23.83
CA TYR A 24 1.47 36.26 23.51
C TYR A 24 1.73 36.59 22.06
N TYR A 25 2.96 36.86 21.71
CA TYR A 25 3.36 37.03 20.32
C TYR A 25 3.79 35.69 19.72
N ASP A 26 3.36 35.46 18.49
CA ASP A 26 3.83 34.34 17.69
C ASP A 26 3.77 34.68 16.21
N TYR A 27 4.48 33.88 15.41
CA TYR A 27 4.46 34.08 13.96
C TYR A 27 3.25 33.35 13.33
N GLU A 28 2.71 34.00 12.30
CA GLU A 28 1.75 33.42 11.38
C GLU A 28 2.28 33.57 9.95
N VAL A 29 2.30 32.52 9.16
CA VAL A 29 2.71 32.57 7.75
C VAL A 29 1.50 32.89 6.91
N LYS A 30 1.47 34.09 6.29
CA LYS A 30 0.48 34.48 5.28
C LYS A 30 1.19 34.76 3.97
N ASP A 31 0.74 34.12 2.89
CA ASP A 31 1.33 34.23 1.55
C ASP A 31 2.84 33.95 1.52
N GLY A 32 3.27 32.95 2.31
CA GLY A 32 4.68 32.57 2.43
C GLY A 32 5.54 33.54 3.28
N ILE A 33 4.96 34.64 3.80
CA ILE A 33 5.68 35.67 4.59
C ILE A 33 5.30 35.51 6.06
N PRO A 34 6.30 35.26 6.95
CA PRO A 34 6.04 35.21 8.38
C PRO A 34 5.76 36.61 8.96
N LYS A 35 4.59 36.77 9.57
CA LYS A 35 4.20 37.99 10.30
C LYS A 35 4.08 37.70 11.78
N LEU A 36 4.59 38.56 12.62
CA LEU A 36 4.44 38.48 14.07
C LEU A 36 3.05 38.99 14.45
N VAL A 37 2.24 38.17 15.07
CA VAL A 37 0.85 38.46 15.43
C VAL A 37 0.59 38.17 16.91
N TRP A 38 -0.39 38.88 17.49
CA TRP A 38 -0.91 38.52 18.79
C TRP A 38 -1.79 37.28 18.72
N LYS A 39 -1.50 36.34 19.58
CA LYS A 39 -2.33 35.14 19.77
C LYS A 39 -2.85 35.06 21.20
N CYS A 40 -3.96 34.33 21.36
CA CYS A 40 -4.61 34.11 22.64
C CYS A 40 -4.76 32.61 22.84
N HIS A 41 -4.27 32.11 24.00
CA HIS A 41 -4.40 30.71 24.38
C HIS A 41 -5.19 30.60 25.68
N SER A 42 -6.12 29.64 25.79
CA SER A 42 -6.86 29.36 27.01
C SER A 42 -6.01 28.50 27.93
N LEU A 43 -5.76 28.96 29.16
CA LEU A 43 -4.90 28.26 30.11
C LEU A 43 -5.67 27.32 31.00
N ALA A 44 -6.68 27.83 31.71
CA ALA A 44 -7.47 27.07 32.66
C ALA A 44 -8.82 27.72 32.94
N ARG A 45 -9.77 26.96 33.50
CA ARG A 45 -11.01 27.50 34.07
C ARG A 45 -10.73 28.14 35.42
N TYR A 46 -11.34 29.33 35.66
CA TYR A 46 -11.27 29.98 36.98
C TYR A 46 -11.98 29.14 38.01
N GLY A 47 -11.31 28.83 39.12
CA GLY A 47 -11.83 28.02 40.23
C GLY A 47 -10.78 27.05 40.75
N GLY A 48 -11.10 26.33 41.84
CA GLY A 48 -10.17 25.38 42.44
C GLY A 48 -8.82 26.02 42.77
N GLU A 49 -7.75 25.46 42.26
CA GLU A 49 -6.37 25.95 42.38
C GLU A 49 -6.08 27.20 41.54
N TYR A 50 -6.87 27.49 40.50
CA TYR A 50 -6.62 28.59 39.53
C TYR A 50 -7.47 29.82 39.85
N ARG A 51 -7.40 30.35 41.08
CA ARG A 51 -8.13 31.53 41.53
C ARG A 51 -7.37 32.88 41.33
N SER A 52 -6.08 32.84 40.99
CA SER A 52 -5.25 34.06 40.83
C SER A 52 -4.35 33.96 39.59
N LYS A 53 -3.89 35.13 39.10
CA LYS A 53 -2.87 35.19 38.04
C LYS A 53 -1.60 34.41 38.39
N LYS A 54 -1.21 34.45 39.68
CA LYS A 54 -0.02 33.77 40.16
C LYS A 54 -0.18 32.22 40.04
N ALA A 55 -1.36 31.69 40.34
CA ALA A 55 -1.64 30.27 40.27
C ALA A 55 -1.58 29.72 38.83
N VAL A 56 -1.99 30.49 37.84
CA VAL A 56 -1.94 30.07 36.40
C VAL A 56 -0.66 30.46 35.68
N ARG A 57 0.26 31.15 36.35
CA ARG A 57 1.51 31.60 35.74
C ARG A 57 2.38 30.44 35.30
N GLY A 58 2.47 29.40 36.07
CA GLY A 58 3.19 28.17 35.70
C GLY A 58 2.72 27.57 34.40
N LEU A 59 1.39 27.49 34.18
CA LEU A 59 0.82 27.00 32.93
C LEU A 59 1.19 27.90 31.73
N ALA A 60 1.23 29.23 31.95
CA ALA A 60 1.63 30.16 30.89
C ALA A 60 3.13 30.03 30.57
N ASP A 61 3.98 29.81 31.55
CA ASP A 61 5.43 29.63 31.37
C ASP A 61 5.73 28.30 30.70
N GLU A 62 5.05 27.23 31.06
CA GLU A 62 5.13 25.92 30.41
C GLU A 62 4.71 26.02 28.95
N PHE A 63 3.59 26.68 28.65
CA PHE A 63 3.14 26.92 27.28
C PHE A 63 4.14 27.73 26.45
N LEU A 64 4.74 28.77 27.04
CA LEU A 64 5.70 29.63 26.35
C LEU A 64 7.11 29.02 26.25
N ALA A 65 7.46 28.04 27.06
CA ALA A 65 8.81 27.46 27.08
C ALA A 65 9.28 26.97 25.71
N PRO A 66 8.50 26.24 24.90
CA PRO A 66 8.91 25.82 23.55
C PRO A 66 9.13 27.00 22.60
N ILE A 67 8.32 28.06 22.73
CA ILE A 67 8.42 29.29 21.93
C ILE A 67 9.68 30.05 22.31
N ASN A 68 9.92 30.22 23.58
CA ASN A 68 11.06 30.94 24.14
C ASN A 68 12.40 30.25 23.90
N ASN A 69 12.41 28.92 23.98
CA ASN A 69 13.62 28.13 23.77
C ASN A 69 13.92 27.86 22.29
N GLY A 70 13.12 28.41 21.36
CA GLY A 70 13.32 28.23 19.93
C GLY A 70 13.03 26.82 19.43
N THR A 71 12.38 26.00 20.26
CA THR A 71 11.95 24.66 19.88
C THR A 71 10.84 24.72 18.81
N PHE A 72 10.01 25.77 18.83
CA PHE A 72 9.04 26.04 17.78
C PHE A 72 9.63 26.95 16.70
N THR A 73 9.61 26.47 15.47
CA THR A 73 10.04 27.22 14.30
C THR A 73 8.91 28.10 13.77
N VAL A 74 9.27 29.13 13.00
CA VAL A 74 8.26 30.00 12.33
C VAL A 74 7.48 29.16 11.30
N GLU A 75 8.20 28.35 10.55
CA GLU A 75 7.63 27.43 9.53
C GLU A 75 6.66 26.41 10.14
N GLY A 76 6.85 26.05 11.40
CA GLY A 76 5.96 25.16 12.16
C GLY A 76 4.57 25.75 12.43
N THR A 77 4.33 27.05 12.17
CA THR A 77 2.98 27.66 12.22
C THR A 77 2.13 27.32 11.00
N MET A 78 2.75 26.80 9.93
CA MET A 78 2.05 26.33 8.76
C MET A 78 1.10 25.18 9.13
N SER A 79 -0.12 25.18 8.55
CA SER A 79 -1.03 24.06 8.78
C SER A 79 -0.49 22.76 8.16
N ILE A 80 -0.92 21.61 8.69
CA ILE A 80 -0.52 20.32 8.13
C ILE A 80 -0.99 20.18 6.67
N VAL A 81 -2.13 20.77 6.33
CA VAL A 81 -2.65 20.78 4.95
C VAL A 81 -1.73 21.58 4.04
N THR A 82 -1.35 22.80 4.43
CA THR A 82 -0.42 23.63 3.66
C THR A 82 0.95 22.94 3.53
N PHE A 83 1.46 22.35 4.62
CA PHE A 83 2.72 21.60 4.60
C PHE A 83 2.66 20.39 3.67
N TRP A 84 1.52 19.67 3.64
CA TRP A 84 1.30 18.58 2.69
C TRP A 84 1.38 19.10 1.25
N ASP A 85 0.60 20.12 0.91
CA ASP A 85 0.48 20.58 -0.48
C ASP A 85 1.78 21.23 -1.00
N GLU A 86 2.42 22.09 -0.20
CA GLU A 86 3.57 22.88 -0.63
C GLU A 86 4.92 22.17 -0.47
N ARG A 87 5.04 21.23 0.48
CA ARG A 87 6.34 20.64 0.84
C ARG A 87 6.38 19.12 0.68
N TYR A 88 5.44 18.40 1.32
CA TYR A 88 5.54 16.94 1.37
C TYR A 88 5.12 16.27 0.06
N LEU A 89 4.04 16.73 -0.55
CA LEU A 89 3.54 16.17 -1.80
C LEU A 89 4.52 16.36 -2.98
N PRO A 90 5.13 17.55 -3.21
CA PRO A 90 6.20 17.71 -4.18
C PRO A 90 7.37 16.74 -3.91
N TYR A 91 7.84 16.68 -2.66
CA TYR A 91 8.93 15.78 -2.26
C TYR A 91 8.63 14.30 -2.58
N VAL A 92 7.46 13.79 -2.18
CA VAL A 92 7.14 12.37 -2.46
C VAL A 92 6.88 12.12 -3.95
N THR A 93 6.43 13.14 -4.69
CA THR A 93 6.23 13.03 -6.15
C THR A 93 7.54 12.83 -6.88
N GLU A 94 8.59 13.50 -6.43
CA GLU A 94 9.94 13.36 -6.96
C GLU A 94 10.61 12.03 -6.51
N GLN A 95 10.47 11.68 -5.22
CA GLN A 95 11.25 10.61 -4.60
C GLN A 95 10.58 9.23 -4.61
N LYS A 96 9.28 9.14 -4.88
CA LYS A 96 8.52 7.88 -4.79
C LYS A 96 7.96 7.46 -6.13
N ARG A 97 7.70 6.15 -6.26
CA ARG A 97 7.03 5.61 -7.46
C ARG A 97 5.64 6.24 -7.62
N PRO A 98 5.20 6.52 -8.85
CA PRO A 98 3.87 7.12 -9.12
C PRO A 98 2.70 6.40 -8.47
N SER A 99 2.77 5.07 -8.34
CA SER A 99 1.76 4.27 -7.64
C SER A 99 1.67 4.59 -6.14
N THR A 100 2.82 4.82 -5.48
CA THR A 100 2.88 5.20 -4.06
C THR A 100 2.31 6.60 -3.86
N VAL A 101 2.70 7.55 -4.73
CA VAL A 101 2.19 8.94 -4.71
C VAL A 101 0.67 8.94 -4.87
N ASN A 102 0.16 8.17 -5.84
CA ASN A 102 -1.29 8.07 -6.04
C ASN A 102 -2.01 7.46 -4.82
N GLY A 103 -1.42 6.44 -4.19
CA GLY A 103 -1.93 5.86 -2.95
C GLY A 103 -1.98 6.89 -1.81
N TYR A 104 -0.92 7.68 -1.64
CA TYR A 104 -0.85 8.76 -0.65
C TYR A 104 -1.89 9.85 -0.91
N LYS A 105 -2.03 10.33 -2.16
CA LYS A 105 -3.07 11.31 -2.55
C LYS A 105 -4.47 10.81 -2.23
N LYS A 106 -4.79 9.55 -2.58
CA LYS A 106 -6.10 8.96 -2.28
C LYS A 106 -6.38 8.89 -0.78
N MET A 107 -5.37 8.46 0.01
CA MET A 107 -5.48 8.35 1.46
C MET A 107 -5.63 9.72 2.12
N TRP A 108 -4.82 10.70 1.68
CA TRP A 108 -4.88 12.07 2.12
C TRP A 108 -6.27 12.68 1.88
N ASN A 109 -6.74 12.67 0.64
CA ASN A 109 -8.02 13.27 0.27
C ASN A 109 -9.23 12.59 0.95
N ARG A 110 -9.14 11.28 1.19
CA ARG A 110 -10.27 10.54 1.77
C ARG A 110 -10.35 10.64 3.29
N TYR A 111 -9.22 10.70 3.98
CA TYR A 111 -9.18 10.51 5.42
C TYR A 111 -8.58 11.67 6.21
N LEU A 112 -7.69 12.47 5.61
CA LEU A 112 -6.84 13.40 6.36
C LEU A 112 -7.11 14.88 6.05
N LYS A 113 -7.32 15.24 4.79
CA LYS A 113 -7.37 16.62 4.32
C LYS A 113 -8.29 17.51 5.15
N ASP A 114 -9.52 17.06 5.42
CA ASP A 114 -10.53 17.85 6.11
C ASP A 114 -10.46 17.75 7.65
N ARG A 115 -9.42 17.09 8.19
CA ARG A 115 -9.24 16.81 9.61
C ARG A 115 -7.94 17.33 10.21
N LEU A 116 -7.06 17.90 9.39
CA LEU A 116 -5.71 18.28 9.78
C LEU A 116 -5.37 19.76 9.47
N ASP A 117 -6.31 20.67 9.75
CA ASP A 117 -6.10 22.11 9.48
C ASP A 117 -5.45 22.86 10.66
N GLN A 118 -4.78 22.15 11.56
CA GLN A 118 -4.04 22.78 12.66
C GLN A 118 -2.57 23.00 12.29
N PRO A 119 -1.86 23.95 12.96
CA PRO A 119 -0.42 24.14 12.80
C PRO A 119 0.34 22.84 13.07
N ILE A 120 1.31 22.52 12.18
CA ILE A 120 2.03 21.24 12.27
C ILE A 120 2.79 21.08 13.59
N ARG A 121 3.26 22.17 14.19
CA ARG A 121 3.96 22.18 15.48
C ARG A 121 3.05 21.92 16.69
N GLU A 122 1.73 22.12 16.53
CA GLU A 122 0.75 21.94 17.60
C GLU A 122 0.16 20.52 17.64
N PHE A 123 0.46 19.73 16.63
CA PHE A 123 -0.03 18.35 16.55
C PHE A 123 0.74 17.44 17.52
N ARG A 124 0.00 16.77 18.39
CA ARG A 124 0.52 15.90 19.46
C ARG A 124 0.15 14.44 19.21
N THR A 125 0.76 13.54 19.96
CA THR A 125 0.46 12.11 19.91
C THR A 125 -1.02 11.83 20.19
N VAL A 126 -1.60 12.53 21.17
CA VAL A 126 -3.04 12.38 21.51
C VAL A 126 -3.96 12.80 20.37
N ASP A 127 -3.57 13.78 19.56
CA ASP A 127 -4.36 14.23 18.42
C ASP A 127 -4.32 13.17 17.29
N CYS A 128 -3.18 12.48 17.13
CA CYS A 128 -3.07 11.33 16.24
C CYS A 128 -3.97 10.18 16.68
N GLU A 129 -3.97 9.84 17.97
CA GLU A 129 -4.79 8.76 18.51
C GLU A 129 -6.29 9.06 18.37
N ARG A 130 -6.72 10.28 18.71
CA ARG A 130 -8.11 10.72 18.52
C ARG A 130 -8.54 10.64 17.05
N LEU A 131 -7.69 11.07 16.13
CA LEU A 131 -7.95 10.96 14.69
C LEU A 131 -8.11 9.51 14.26
N LEU A 132 -7.19 8.62 14.64
CA LEU A 132 -7.26 7.20 14.29
C LEU A 132 -8.49 6.53 14.89
N GLN A 133 -8.87 6.90 16.12
CA GLN A 133 -10.06 6.41 16.79
C GLN A 133 -11.33 6.87 16.07
N ALA A 134 -11.44 8.15 15.74
CA ALA A 134 -12.56 8.71 14.97
C ALA A 134 -12.71 8.01 13.61
N LEU A 135 -11.62 7.82 12.86
CA LEU A 135 -11.64 7.10 11.58
C LEU A 135 -12.09 5.65 11.73
N GLY A 136 -11.67 4.97 12.80
CA GLY A 136 -12.10 3.60 13.10
C GLY A 136 -13.58 3.50 13.42
N GLN A 137 -14.11 4.44 14.20
CA GLN A 137 -15.50 4.44 14.66
C GLN A 137 -16.48 5.00 13.61
N GLU A 138 -16.21 6.19 13.08
CA GLU A 138 -17.14 6.89 12.16
C GLU A 138 -17.15 6.24 10.77
N LEU A 139 -15.99 5.91 10.21
CA LEU A 139 -15.85 5.39 8.86
C LEU A 139 -15.64 3.87 8.80
N GLN A 140 -15.68 3.19 9.95
CA GLN A 140 -15.47 1.74 10.04
C GLN A 140 -14.21 1.26 9.31
N VAL A 141 -13.14 2.06 9.41
CA VAL A 141 -11.86 1.79 8.74
C VAL A 141 -11.16 0.62 9.41
N SER A 142 -10.70 -0.34 8.62
CA SER A 142 -10.00 -1.53 9.16
C SER A 142 -8.65 -1.18 9.80
N SER A 143 -8.21 -2.02 10.77
CA SER A 143 -6.90 -1.87 11.44
C SER A 143 -5.74 -1.75 10.46
N THR A 144 -5.76 -2.52 9.35
CA THR A 144 -4.73 -2.43 8.30
C THR A 144 -4.73 -1.06 7.62
N THR A 145 -5.88 -0.50 7.34
CA THR A 145 -5.99 0.84 6.72
C THR A 145 -5.54 1.91 7.71
N LEU A 146 -5.89 1.80 9.00
CA LEU A 146 -5.41 2.70 10.06
C LEU A 146 -3.87 2.66 10.18
N LYS A 147 -3.26 1.46 10.07
CA LYS A 147 -1.79 1.31 9.99
C LYS A 147 -1.19 2.09 8.82
N HIS A 148 -1.81 2.02 7.65
CA HIS A 148 -1.35 2.77 6.48
C HIS A 148 -1.51 4.29 6.65
N ILE A 149 -2.61 4.75 7.23
CA ILE A 149 -2.84 6.16 7.55
C ILE A 149 -1.79 6.66 8.53
N LYS A 150 -1.56 5.94 9.65
CA LYS A 150 -0.50 6.25 10.62
C LYS A 150 0.88 6.33 9.94
N HIS A 151 1.19 5.38 9.05
CA HIS A 151 2.44 5.38 8.30
C HIS A 151 2.61 6.62 7.41
N LEU A 152 1.57 7.03 6.68
CA LEU A 152 1.58 8.25 5.89
C LEU A 152 1.80 9.48 6.75
N MET A 153 1.05 9.63 7.85
CA MET A 153 1.20 10.73 8.79
C MET A 153 2.62 10.76 9.39
N SER A 154 3.13 9.61 9.84
CA SER A 154 4.51 9.51 10.33
C SER A 154 5.55 9.95 9.29
N GLY A 155 5.29 9.69 8.01
CA GLY A 155 6.10 10.17 6.90
C GLY A 155 6.13 11.69 6.77
N ILE A 156 4.96 12.33 6.89
CA ILE A 156 4.81 13.80 6.85
C ILE A 156 5.62 14.43 7.97
N PHE A 157 5.43 13.99 9.22
CA PHE A 157 6.11 14.56 10.39
C PHE A 157 7.62 14.28 10.38
N ARG A 158 8.05 13.10 9.93
CA ARG A 158 9.48 12.81 9.75
C ARG A 158 10.12 13.74 8.72
N TYR A 159 9.41 14.05 7.65
CA TYR A 159 9.89 14.99 6.66
C TYR A 159 9.96 16.40 7.22
N ALA A 160 8.96 16.86 8.00
CA ALA A 160 8.96 18.16 8.67
C ALA A 160 10.15 18.31 9.64
N ILE A 161 10.47 17.28 10.40
CA ILE A 161 11.65 17.25 11.28
C ILE A 161 12.94 17.34 10.46
N ARG A 162 13.06 16.54 9.39
CA ARG A 162 14.24 16.59 8.51
C ARG A 162 14.47 17.93 7.85
N MET A 163 13.40 18.65 7.54
CA MET A 163 13.45 20.00 6.96
C MET A 163 13.64 21.11 8.00
N GLY A 164 13.73 20.78 9.28
CA GLY A 164 13.86 21.77 10.36
C GLY A 164 12.57 22.57 10.63
N VAL A 165 11.44 22.18 10.05
CA VAL A 165 10.11 22.77 10.31
C VAL A 165 9.61 22.41 11.71
N LEU A 166 9.98 21.22 12.18
CA LEU A 166 9.74 20.73 13.54
C LEU A 166 11.05 20.34 14.20
N ASN A 167 11.12 20.55 15.51
CA ASN A 167 12.17 20.02 16.35
C ASN A 167 11.61 18.92 17.28
N GLY A 168 12.46 17.98 17.68
CA GLY A 168 12.11 16.93 18.62
C GLY A 168 11.62 15.63 17.99
N VAL A 169 10.72 14.93 18.66
CA VAL A 169 10.28 13.57 18.30
C VAL A 169 9.04 13.63 17.42
N ASN A 170 8.94 12.69 16.48
CA ASN A 170 7.76 12.55 15.64
C ASN A 170 6.51 12.19 16.49
N PRO A 171 5.49 13.07 16.57
CA PRO A 171 4.33 12.86 17.43
C PRO A 171 3.48 11.63 17.03
N VAL A 172 3.61 11.18 15.80
CA VAL A 172 2.85 10.01 15.29
C VAL A 172 3.51 8.68 15.69
N GLN A 173 4.80 8.70 16.05
CA GLN A 173 5.56 7.46 16.27
C GLN A 173 4.99 6.66 17.45
N ALA A 174 4.76 7.30 18.58
CA ALA A 174 4.26 6.68 19.82
C ALA A 174 2.74 6.43 19.81
N ALA A 175 1.98 7.00 18.86
CA ALA A 175 0.53 6.84 18.84
C ALA A 175 0.10 5.38 18.70
N CYS A 176 -0.86 4.95 19.49
CA CYS A 176 -1.46 3.63 19.41
C CYS A 176 -2.51 3.55 18.30
N ILE A 177 -2.64 2.37 17.70
CA ILE A 177 -3.73 2.10 16.75
C ILE A 177 -4.87 1.49 17.55
N PRO A 178 -6.09 2.07 17.49
CA PRO A 178 -7.22 1.54 18.23
C PRO A 178 -7.64 0.16 17.69
N ASN A 179 -8.31 -0.60 18.54
CA ASN A 179 -9.01 -1.79 18.10
C ASN A 179 -10.06 -1.39 17.07
N ALA A 180 -9.93 -1.94 15.87
CA ALA A 180 -10.80 -1.64 14.74
C ALA A 180 -11.16 -2.92 14.02
N LYS A 181 -12.14 -2.84 13.14
CA LYS A 181 -12.60 -3.97 12.34
C LYS A 181 -11.41 -4.72 11.72
N PRO A 182 -11.34 -6.06 11.84
CA PRO A 182 -10.31 -6.85 11.18
C PRO A 182 -10.35 -6.59 9.66
N GLY A 183 -9.23 -6.79 8.99
CA GLY A 183 -9.18 -6.78 7.53
C GLY A 183 -10.08 -7.87 6.95
N LYS A 184 -10.48 -7.73 5.70
CA LYS A 184 -11.20 -8.79 5.00
C LYS A 184 -10.34 -10.05 4.96
N GLU A 185 -10.96 -11.19 5.19
CA GLU A 185 -10.32 -12.48 4.91
C GLU A 185 -9.85 -12.54 3.47
N THR A 186 -8.71 -13.17 3.29
CA THR A 186 -8.10 -13.27 1.97
C THR A 186 -8.24 -14.69 1.46
N HIS A 187 -8.89 -14.85 0.32
CA HIS A 187 -9.05 -16.16 -0.34
C HIS A 187 -7.75 -16.57 -1.07
N ALA A 188 -7.46 -17.86 -1.08
CA ALA A 188 -6.46 -18.52 -1.90
C ALA A 188 -7.22 -19.51 -2.81
N TYR A 189 -7.14 -19.34 -4.13
CA TYR A 189 -7.84 -20.24 -5.05
C TYR A 189 -7.25 -21.65 -5.01
N THR A 190 -8.11 -22.66 -4.92
CA THR A 190 -7.75 -24.07 -5.06
C THR A 190 -7.49 -24.43 -6.52
N LEU A 191 -6.84 -25.57 -6.77
CA LEU A 191 -6.64 -26.06 -8.14
C LEU A 191 -7.97 -26.31 -8.86
N ASP A 192 -8.96 -26.91 -8.19
CA ASP A 192 -10.29 -27.15 -8.73
C ASP A 192 -11.00 -25.85 -9.15
N GLU A 193 -10.97 -24.80 -8.32
CA GLU A 193 -11.52 -23.49 -8.68
C GLU A 193 -10.82 -22.89 -9.91
N ILE A 194 -9.49 -23.02 -10.00
CA ILE A 194 -8.71 -22.51 -11.13
C ILE A 194 -9.07 -23.24 -12.41
N LEU A 195 -9.11 -24.58 -12.39
CA LEU A 195 -9.45 -25.38 -13.57
C LEU A 195 -10.85 -25.05 -14.09
N LYS A 196 -11.86 -25.01 -13.23
CA LYS A 196 -13.23 -24.58 -13.60
C LYS A 196 -13.27 -23.19 -14.22
N MET A 197 -12.44 -22.24 -13.72
CA MET A 197 -12.34 -20.92 -14.32
C MET A 197 -11.75 -20.96 -15.74
N LEU A 198 -10.73 -21.79 -15.96
CA LEU A 198 -10.10 -21.93 -17.28
C LEU A 198 -11.01 -22.55 -18.33
N GLU A 199 -11.96 -23.40 -17.93
CA GLU A 199 -12.96 -24.00 -18.83
C GLU A 199 -13.93 -22.95 -19.38
N VAL A 200 -14.37 -22.00 -18.56
CA VAL A 200 -15.44 -21.04 -18.90
C VAL A 200 -14.92 -19.70 -19.47
N LEU A 201 -13.63 -19.42 -19.31
CA LEU A 201 -13.06 -18.13 -19.72
C LEU A 201 -12.58 -18.16 -21.18
N PRO A 202 -12.96 -17.16 -22.00
CA PRO A 202 -12.41 -16.96 -23.34
C PRO A 202 -11.05 -16.29 -23.31
N GLN A 203 -10.30 -16.35 -24.41
CA GLN A 203 -9.11 -15.52 -24.58
C GLN A 203 -9.49 -14.03 -24.68
N PRO A 204 -8.66 -13.08 -24.16
CA PRO A 204 -7.39 -13.28 -23.44
C PRO A 204 -7.56 -13.56 -21.93
N ALA A 205 -8.80 -13.58 -21.40
CA ALA A 205 -9.07 -13.72 -19.98
C ALA A 205 -8.54 -15.07 -19.44
N LYS A 206 -8.67 -16.14 -20.22
CA LYS A 206 -8.14 -17.48 -19.93
C LYS A 206 -6.63 -17.44 -19.68
N ALA A 207 -5.87 -16.85 -20.61
CA ALA A 207 -4.41 -16.71 -20.45
C ALA A 207 -4.01 -15.82 -19.27
N VAL A 208 -4.73 -14.72 -19.02
CA VAL A 208 -4.52 -13.87 -17.84
C VAL A 208 -4.65 -14.66 -16.54
N VAL A 209 -5.71 -15.50 -16.43
CA VAL A 209 -5.95 -16.32 -15.25
C VAL A 209 -4.93 -17.44 -15.14
N ALA A 210 -4.63 -18.17 -16.21
CA ALA A 210 -3.63 -19.24 -16.22
C ALA A 210 -2.25 -18.75 -15.74
N ILE A 211 -1.77 -17.65 -16.30
CA ILE A 211 -0.46 -17.10 -15.92
C ILE A 211 -0.50 -16.53 -14.50
N ALA A 212 -1.59 -15.89 -14.08
CA ALA A 212 -1.73 -15.43 -12.70
C ALA A 212 -1.73 -16.60 -11.70
N ALA A 213 -2.37 -17.72 -12.04
CA ALA A 213 -2.52 -18.90 -11.19
C ALA A 213 -1.23 -19.73 -11.11
N PHE A 214 -0.62 -20.06 -12.25
CA PHE A 214 0.46 -21.03 -12.30
C PHE A 214 1.86 -20.41 -12.35
N ALA A 215 2.01 -19.12 -12.68
CA ALA A 215 3.27 -18.39 -12.53
C ALA A 215 3.26 -17.43 -11.36
N GLY A 216 2.13 -17.22 -10.69
CA GLY A 216 1.99 -16.38 -9.51
C GLY A 216 2.38 -14.91 -9.75
N LEU A 217 2.23 -14.38 -10.95
CA LEU A 217 2.65 -13.03 -11.30
C LEU A 217 1.78 -11.96 -10.63
N ARG A 218 2.42 -10.87 -10.22
CA ARG A 218 1.67 -9.68 -9.80
C ARG A 218 1.01 -9.00 -10.98
N LYS A 219 -0.13 -8.34 -10.78
CA LYS A 219 -0.86 -7.64 -11.87
C LYS A 219 0.04 -6.74 -12.73
N GLY A 220 0.96 -6.01 -12.10
CA GLY A 220 1.89 -5.15 -12.84
C GLY A 220 2.92 -5.91 -13.67
N GLU A 221 3.37 -7.06 -13.19
CA GLU A 221 4.28 -7.96 -13.93
C GLU A 221 3.55 -8.55 -15.14
N LEU A 222 2.35 -9.09 -14.92
CA LEU A 222 1.50 -9.64 -15.97
C LEU A 222 1.26 -8.62 -17.12
N ARG A 223 0.92 -7.37 -16.78
CA ARG A 223 0.69 -6.30 -17.75
C ARG A 223 1.92 -5.91 -18.57
N SER A 224 3.11 -6.20 -18.11
CA SER A 224 4.37 -5.79 -18.75
C SER A 224 5.12 -6.93 -19.43
N LEU A 225 4.56 -8.14 -19.43
CA LEU A 225 5.12 -9.27 -20.16
C LEU A 225 5.18 -8.98 -21.66
N ARG A 226 6.29 -9.33 -22.27
CA ARG A 226 6.50 -9.22 -23.72
C ARG A 226 6.69 -10.61 -24.32
N PRO A 227 6.46 -10.78 -25.64
CA PRO A 227 6.72 -12.05 -26.31
C PRO A 227 8.14 -12.58 -26.07
N GLU A 228 9.16 -11.72 -26.07
CA GLU A 228 10.56 -12.10 -25.81
C GLU A 228 10.85 -12.53 -24.35
N ASP A 229 9.92 -12.34 -23.43
CA ASP A 229 10.04 -12.80 -22.05
C ASP A 229 9.60 -14.26 -21.88
N TYR A 230 8.99 -14.88 -22.91
CA TYR A 230 8.53 -16.25 -22.92
C TYR A 230 9.38 -17.08 -23.88
N ASP A 231 9.84 -18.27 -23.45
CA ASP A 231 10.67 -19.18 -24.25
C ASP A 231 10.02 -20.55 -24.49
N GLY A 232 8.71 -20.69 -24.25
CA GLY A 232 7.96 -21.93 -24.39
C GLY A 232 7.82 -22.73 -23.08
N SER A 233 8.74 -22.52 -22.12
CA SER A 233 8.78 -23.28 -20.86
C SER A 233 8.88 -22.39 -19.62
N ALA A 234 9.27 -21.14 -19.76
CA ALA A 234 9.46 -20.23 -18.65
C ALA A 234 9.16 -18.78 -19.03
N LEU A 235 8.88 -17.97 -17.99
CA LEU A 235 8.68 -16.53 -18.09
C LEU A 235 9.80 -15.76 -17.39
N LYS A 236 10.43 -14.83 -18.12
CA LYS A 236 11.46 -13.92 -17.62
C LYS A 236 10.80 -12.63 -17.12
N ILE A 237 10.73 -12.44 -15.82
CA ILE A 237 10.07 -11.29 -15.20
C ILE A 237 11.10 -10.17 -15.01
N ARG A 238 11.02 -9.13 -15.84
CA ARG A 238 11.99 -8.02 -15.87
C ARG A 238 11.36 -6.67 -15.55
N ARG A 239 10.04 -6.55 -15.71
CA ARG A 239 9.30 -5.29 -15.70
C ARG A 239 8.00 -5.41 -14.89
N ALA A 240 7.47 -4.26 -14.49
CA ALA A 240 6.13 -4.13 -13.91
C ALA A 240 5.48 -2.84 -14.41
N ALA A 241 4.26 -2.95 -14.94
CA ALA A 241 3.48 -1.82 -15.43
C ALA A 241 2.49 -1.32 -14.37
N TRP A 242 2.47 -0.01 -14.18
CA TRP A 242 1.41 0.67 -13.44
C TRP A 242 0.86 1.82 -14.29
N ARG A 243 -0.37 1.70 -14.76
CA ARG A 243 -0.94 2.58 -15.79
C ARG A 243 -0.02 2.60 -17.03
N LYS A 244 0.49 3.77 -17.41
CA LYS A 244 1.44 3.97 -18.53
C LYS A 244 2.92 3.87 -18.09
N HIS A 245 3.18 3.76 -16.79
CA HIS A 245 4.55 3.70 -16.28
C HIS A 245 5.06 2.26 -16.22
N ILE A 246 6.16 2.00 -16.92
CA ILE A 246 6.89 0.74 -16.89
C ILE A 246 8.12 0.94 -16.01
N ASN A 247 8.25 0.14 -14.98
CA ASN A 247 9.36 0.18 -14.03
C ASN A 247 9.92 -1.21 -13.80
N SER A 248 11.07 -1.30 -13.13
CA SER A 248 11.54 -2.57 -12.55
C SER A 248 10.51 -3.09 -11.53
N PRO A 249 10.39 -4.41 -11.35
CA PRO A 249 9.54 -5.00 -10.32
C PRO A 249 9.86 -4.46 -8.93
N LYS A 250 8.96 -4.68 -7.96
CA LYS A 250 9.17 -4.22 -6.58
C LYS A 250 10.27 -5.04 -5.90
N GLY A 251 11.38 -4.38 -5.55
CA GLY A 251 12.54 -5.00 -4.89
C GLY A 251 13.47 -5.76 -5.86
N LYS A 252 14.71 -5.99 -5.42
CA LYS A 252 15.75 -6.69 -6.22
C LYS A 252 15.34 -8.12 -6.61
N ARG A 253 14.59 -8.82 -5.76
CA ARG A 253 14.07 -10.17 -6.01
C ARG A 253 12.81 -10.21 -6.92
N GLY A 254 12.26 -9.07 -7.30
CA GLY A 254 11.13 -9.02 -8.21
C GLY A 254 11.48 -9.43 -9.65
N VAL A 255 12.74 -9.33 -10.03
CA VAL A 255 13.29 -9.84 -11.30
C VAL A 255 13.63 -11.32 -11.14
N GLY A 256 13.35 -12.15 -12.12
CA GLY A 256 13.66 -13.57 -12.09
C GLY A 256 12.98 -14.36 -13.19
N VAL A 257 13.27 -15.65 -13.25
CA VAL A 257 12.67 -16.61 -14.16
C VAL A 257 11.67 -17.46 -13.39
N VAL A 258 10.50 -17.71 -13.98
CA VAL A 258 9.46 -18.58 -13.42
C VAL A 258 9.17 -19.68 -14.42
N PRO A 259 9.34 -20.95 -14.04
CA PRO A 259 8.96 -22.06 -14.91
C PRO A 259 7.45 -22.06 -15.09
N LEU A 260 6.99 -22.43 -16.28
CA LEU A 260 5.59 -22.69 -16.58
C LEU A 260 5.35 -24.19 -16.66
N ILE A 261 4.24 -24.62 -16.06
CA ILE A 261 3.71 -25.95 -16.28
C ILE A 261 3.14 -26.06 -17.70
N PRO A 262 3.14 -27.26 -18.33
CA PRO A 262 2.63 -27.48 -19.67
C PRO A 262 1.22 -26.93 -19.90
N THR A 263 0.31 -27.12 -18.94
CA THR A 263 -1.06 -26.56 -19.01
C THR A 263 -1.07 -25.05 -19.16
N ALA A 264 -0.21 -24.33 -18.43
CA ALA A 264 -0.14 -22.87 -18.52
C ALA A 264 0.53 -22.41 -19.82
N ALA A 265 1.56 -23.13 -20.27
CA ALA A 265 2.24 -22.89 -21.53
C ALA A 265 1.28 -23.04 -22.71
N ALA A 266 0.52 -24.15 -22.78
CA ALA A 266 -0.46 -24.38 -23.84
C ALA A 266 -1.53 -23.28 -23.95
N VAL A 267 -2.06 -22.82 -22.81
CA VAL A 267 -3.03 -21.69 -22.78
C VAL A 267 -2.39 -20.38 -23.26
N LEU A 268 -1.12 -20.16 -22.94
CA LEU A 268 -0.40 -18.98 -23.39
C LEU A 268 -0.09 -19.04 -24.88
N ASP A 269 0.34 -20.21 -25.41
CA ASP A 269 0.60 -20.44 -26.82
C ASP A 269 -0.67 -20.24 -27.67
N GLU A 270 -1.81 -20.75 -27.22
CA GLU A 270 -3.12 -20.52 -27.84
C GLU A 270 -3.42 -19.00 -27.94
N HIS A 271 -3.18 -18.27 -26.87
CA HIS A 271 -3.36 -16.82 -26.84
C HIS A 271 -2.43 -16.12 -27.84
N LEU A 272 -1.13 -16.45 -27.81
CA LEU A 272 -0.13 -15.85 -28.70
C LEU A 272 -0.43 -16.14 -30.17
N ALA A 273 -0.86 -17.34 -30.50
CA ALA A 273 -1.26 -17.72 -31.85
C ALA A 273 -2.48 -16.94 -32.33
N SER A 274 -3.46 -16.71 -31.45
CA SER A 274 -4.71 -16.02 -31.80
C SER A 274 -4.55 -14.49 -31.94
N VAL A 275 -3.77 -13.85 -31.06
CA VAL A 275 -3.66 -12.38 -30.98
C VAL A 275 -2.45 -11.85 -31.74
N LYS A 276 -1.35 -12.62 -31.83
CA LYS A 276 -0.06 -12.23 -32.42
C LYS A 276 0.44 -10.87 -31.90
N PRO A 277 0.64 -10.73 -30.60
CA PRO A 277 0.96 -9.46 -29.98
C PRO A 277 2.32 -8.95 -30.44
N LYS A 278 2.44 -7.61 -30.61
CA LYS A 278 3.67 -6.97 -31.11
C LYS A 278 4.62 -6.55 -30.00
N LYS A 279 4.09 -6.06 -28.90
CA LYS A 279 4.89 -5.42 -27.86
C LYS A 279 4.69 -6.03 -26.46
N TYR A 280 3.47 -6.32 -26.09
CA TYR A 280 3.14 -6.95 -24.81
C TYR A 280 2.22 -8.16 -25.05
N ILE A 281 2.43 -9.23 -24.33
CA ILE A 281 1.59 -10.44 -24.43
C ILE A 281 0.10 -10.07 -24.24
N PHE A 282 -0.19 -9.19 -23.30
CA PHE A 282 -1.51 -8.62 -23.11
C PHE A 282 -1.47 -7.12 -23.47
N GLU A 283 -1.81 -6.80 -24.70
CA GLU A 283 -1.80 -5.43 -25.19
C GLU A 283 -3.15 -4.95 -25.70
N THR A 284 -3.31 -3.63 -25.77
CA THR A 284 -4.42 -3.00 -26.47
C THR A 284 -4.15 -2.95 -27.96
N PHE A 285 -5.14 -2.65 -28.78
CA PHE A 285 -4.97 -2.44 -30.21
C PHE A 285 -3.92 -1.35 -30.57
N ARG A 286 -3.63 -0.45 -29.61
CA ARG A 286 -2.59 0.61 -29.76
C ARG A 286 -1.18 0.14 -29.35
N GLY A 287 -1.02 -1.11 -28.91
CA GLY A 287 0.26 -1.65 -28.44
C GLY A 287 0.64 -1.19 -27.02
N ASP A 288 -0.29 -0.63 -26.26
CA ASP A 288 -0.10 -0.32 -24.83
C ASP A 288 -0.41 -1.56 -23.97
N PRO A 289 0.18 -1.70 -22.77
CA PRO A 289 -0.18 -2.77 -21.84
C PRO A 289 -1.67 -2.77 -21.55
N ALA A 290 -2.33 -3.91 -21.71
CA ALA A 290 -3.78 -4.04 -21.47
C ALA A 290 -4.16 -3.56 -20.05
N ASP A 291 -5.32 -2.95 -19.91
CA ASP A 291 -5.91 -2.66 -18.62
C ASP A 291 -6.61 -3.92 -18.08
N LEU A 292 -5.90 -4.66 -17.25
CA LEU A 292 -6.45 -5.89 -16.65
C LEU A 292 -7.65 -5.62 -15.72
N ASP A 293 -7.82 -4.41 -15.20
CA ASP A 293 -9.04 -4.08 -14.42
C ASP A 293 -10.25 -4.03 -15.35
N TYR A 294 -10.07 -3.58 -16.60
CA TYR A 294 -11.09 -3.66 -17.63
C TYR A 294 -11.42 -5.12 -17.99
N VAL A 295 -10.40 -5.95 -18.28
CA VAL A 295 -10.59 -7.37 -18.60
C VAL A 295 -11.30 -8.10 -17.46
N VAL A 296 -10.94 -7.82 -16.21
CA VAL A 296 -11.58 -8.38 -15.02
C VAL A 296 -13.05 -7.95 -14.95
N ARG A 297 -13.35 -6.68 -15.14
CA ARG A 297 -14.71 -6.14 -14.98
C ARG A 297 -15.65 -6.58 -16.11
N GLU A 298 -15.17 -6.53 -17.34
CA GLU A 298 -16.02 -6.74 -18.52
C GLU A 298 -16.07 -8.20 -18.99
N VAL A 299 -15.06 -9.00 -18.69
CA VAL A 299 -14.97 -10.38 -19.19
C VAL A 299 -14.94 -11.40 -18.05
N ILE A 300 -13.92 -11.32 -17.16
CA ILE A 300 -13.71 -12.38 -16.17
C ILE A 300 -14.90 -12.48 -15.21
N ARG A 301 -15.24 -11.38 -14.54
CA ARG A 301 -16.32 -11.38 -13.53
C ARG A 301 -17.68 -11.80 -14.09
N PRO A 302 -18.14 -11.28 -15.23
CA PRO A 302 -19.43 -11.73 -15.78
C PRO A 302 -19.44 -13.22 -16.15
N LYS A 303 -18.36 -13.73 -16.76
CA LYS A 303 -18.29 -15.15 -17.13
C LYS A 303 -18.24 -16.07 -15.92
N LEU A 304 -17.43 -15.73 -14.89
CA LEU A 304 -17.39 -16.49 -13.65
C LEU A 304 -18.72 -16.44 -12.89
N ALA A 305 -19.38 -15.30 -12.84
CA ALA A 305 -20.67 -15.17 -12.19
C ALA A 305 -21.75 -16.04 -12.89
N ALA A 306 -21.75 -16.11 -14.22
CA ALA A 306 -22.63 -16.98 -14.99
C ALA A 306 -22.37 -18.48 -14.72
N ALA A 307 -21.15 -18.86 -14.36
CA ALA A 307 -20.76 -20.21 -13.98
C ALA A 307 -20.84 -20.47 -12.45
N GLY A 308 -21.38 -19.54 -11.66
CA GLY A 308 -21.46 -19.68 -10.20
C GLY A 308 -20.10 -19.61 -9.47
N LEU A 309 -19.04 -19.12 -10.13
CA LEU A 309 -17.69 -19.07 -9.58
C LEU A 309 -17.40 -17.68 -8.98
N PRO A 310 -16.93 -17.59 -7.71
CA PRO A 310 -16.67 -16.31 -7.05
C PRO A 310 -15.36 -15.69 -7.53
N TRP A 311 -15.29 -14.34 -7.51
CA TRP A 311 -14.10 -13.57 -7.85
C TRP A 311 -13.46 -12.90 -6.63
N TYR A 312 -12.22 -13.30 -6.28
CA TYR A 312 -11.44 -12.77 -5.15
C TYR A 312 -10.23 -11.91 -5.57
N GLY A 313 -10.09 -11.61 -6.86
CA GLY A 313 -9.03 -10.77 -7.43
C GLY A 313 -7.77 -11.52 -7.85
N LEU A 314 -7.01 -10.92 -8.76
CA LEU A 314 -5.80 -11.52 -9.32
C LEU A 314 -4.77 -11.97 -8.27
N HIS A 315 -4.69 -11.27 -7.12
CA HIS A 315 -3.73 -11.65 -6.08
C HIS A 315 -4.11 -12.91 -5.32
N ALA A 316 -5.38 -13.33 -5.40
CA ALA A 316 -5.86 -14.60 -4.83
C ALA A 316 -5.24 -15.80 -5.53
N PHE A 317 -4.97 -15.75 -6.85
CA PHE A 317 -4.24 -16.79 -7.58
C PHE A 317 -2.81 -16.98 -7.07
N ARG A 318 -2.10 -15.88 -6.81
CA ARG A 318 -0.74 -15.94 -6.25
C ARG A 318 -0.73 -16.54 -4.84
N ARG A 319 -1.76 -16.27 -4.02
CA ARG A 319 -1.92 -16.95 -2.73
C ARG A 319 -2.26 -18.41 -2.93
N GLY A 320 -3.17 -18.70 -3.88
CA GLY A 320 -3.52 -20.06 -4.27
C GLY A 320 -2.30 -20.88 -4.68
N LEU A 321 -1.43 -20.34 -5.54
CA LEU A 321 -0.20 -21.02 -5.93
C LEU A 321 0.68 -21.37 -4.71
N ALA A 322 0.83 -20.43 -3.77
CA ALA A 322 1.58 -20.70 -2.54
C ALA A 322 0.96 -21.82 -1.70
N THR A 323 -0.35 -21.78 -1.50
CA THR A 323 -1.10 -22.76 -0.71
C THR A 323 -1.09 -24.14 -1.39
N ASN A 324 -1.41 -24.20 -2.67
CA ASN A 324 -1.44 -25.45 -3.42
C ASN A 324 -0.05 -26.13 -3.48
N LEU A 325 1.02 -25.35 -3.72
CA LEU A 325 2.39 -25.91 -3.68
C LEU A 325 2.78 -26.42 -2.28
N HIS A 326 2.37 -25.71 -1.22
CA HIS A 326 2.60 -26.14 0.16
C HIS A 326 1.85 -27.45 0.47
N GLU A 327 0.59 -27.56 0.08
CA GLU A 327 -0.23 -28.75 0.25
C GLU A 327 0.33 -29.95 -0.54
N LEU A 328 0.99 -29.69 -1.68
CA LEU A 328 1.71 -30.71 -2.47
C LEU A 328 3.11 -31.02 -1.92
N GLY A 329 3.48 -30.51 -0.75
CA GLY A 329 4.73 -30.83 -0.06
C GLY A 329 5.93 -29.99 -0.46
N ALA A 330 5.76 -28.93 -1.28
CA ALA A 330 6.86 -28.05 -1.61
C ALA A 330 7.31 -27.24 -0.38
N VAL A 331 8.62 -27.19 -0.11
CA VAL A 331 9.17 -26.48 1.03
C VAL A 331 9.08 -24.96 0.82
N ASP A 332 8.87 -24.20 1.89
CA ASP A 332 8.64 -22.74 1.85
C ASP A 332 9.67 -21.96 1.04
N ILE A 333 10.95 -22.39 1.07
CA ILE A 333 12.00 -21.70 0.34
C ILE A 333 11.84 -21.80 -1.18
N VAL A 334 11.33 -22.94 -1.67
CA VAL A 334 11.05 -23.14 -3.09
C VAL A 334 9.81 -22.31 -3.50
N ILE A 335 8.75 -22.32 -2.68
CA ILE A 335 7.56 -21.49 -2.91
C ILE A 335 7.95 -20.01 -2.95
N GLN A 336 8.80 -19.56 -2.05
CA GLN A 336 9.30 -18.18 -2.02
C GLN A 336 10.14 -17.85 -3.27
N ALA A 337 10.95 -18.78 -3.75
CA ALA A 337 11.73 -18.60 -4.98
C ALA A 337 10.81 -18.47 -6.21
N ILE A 338 9.84 -19.34 -6.37
CA ILE A 338 8.83 -19.29 -7.47
C ILE A 338 8.06 -17.97 -7.42
N LEU A 339 7.60 -17.57 -6.24
CA LEU A 339 6.84 -16.33 -6.05
C LEU A 339 7.71 -15.08 -6.03
N ARG A 340 9.02 -15.20 -5.95
CA ARG A 340 9.94 -14.05 -5.89
C ARG A 340 9.59 -13.10 -4.73
N HIS A 341 9.32 -13.66 -3.52
CA HIS A 341 9.02 -12.88 -2.34
C HIS A 341 10.28 -12.22 -1.79
N SER A 342 10.21 -10.91 -1.49
CA SER A 342 11.33 -10.13 -0.97
C SER A 342 11.59 -10.35 0.53
N ASP A 343 10.64 -10.94 1.25
CA ASP A 343 10.65 -11.02 2.69
C ASP A 343 11.00 -12.43 3.17
N VAL A 344 12.27 -12.69 3.19
CA VAL A 344 12.91 -13.58 4.18
C VAL A 344 14.13 -12.83 4.65
N SER A 345 14.06 -12.31 5.83
CA SER A 345 15.22 -11.80 6.52
C SER A 345 16.29 -12.89 6.55
N VAL A 346 17.46 -12.56 6.03
CA VAL A 346 18.73 -13.20 6.29
C VAL A 346 19.01 -14.48 5.52
N THR A 347 20.07 -14.41 4.78
CA THR A 347 20.91 -15.51 4.31
C THR A 347 20.51 -16.25 3.05
N ARG A 348 20.54 -15.59 1.89
CA ARG A 348 21.02 -16.28 0.67
C ARG A 348 21.27 -15.31 -0.49
N GLN A 349 22.29 -14.49 -0.35
CA GLN A 349 22.89 -13.73 -1.47
C GLN A 349 23.50 -14.62 -2.58
N ALA A 350 23.47 -15.95 -2.41
CA ALA A 350 24.15 -16.88 -3.29
C ALA A 350 23.34 -17.35 -4.52
N TYR A 351 22.00 -17.17 -4.55
CA TYR A 351 21.15 -17.77 -5.60
C TYR A 351 20.69 -16.85 -6.72
N ILE A 352 21.04 -15.57 -6.72
CA ILE A 352 20.47 -14.58 -7.67
C ILE A 352 21.40 -14.30 -8.87
N LYS A 353 22.32 -15.16 -9.21
CA LYS A 353 23.23 -14.93 -10.35
C LYS A 353 22.99 -15.80 -11.59
N ASN A 354 22.00 -16.67 -11.61
CA ASN A 354 21.74 -17.51 -12.76
C ASN A 354 20.43 -17.13 -13.45
N ASP A 355 20.50 -16.82 -14.74
CA ASP A 355 19.39 -16.70 -15.68
C ASP A 355 18.68 -18.05 -15.94
N ALA A 356 19.09 -19.13 -15.30
CA ALA A 356 18.54 -20.46 -15.41
C ALA A 356 17.45 -20.71 -14.37
N VAL A 357 16.49 -21.57 -14.71
CA VAL A 357 15.46 -22.06 -13.78
C VAL A 357 16.10 -22.90 -12.69
N ASP A 358 15.78 -22.63 -11.41
CA ASP A 358 16.24 -23.47 -10.29
C ASP A 358 15.62 -24.86 -10.45
N PRO A 359 16.42 -25.95 -10.46
CA PRO A 359 15.93 -27.32 -10.60
C PRO A 359 14.85 -27.70 -9.57
N ARG A 360 14.91 -27.16 -8.35
CA ARG A 360 13.89 -27.39 -7.32
C ARG A 360 12.56 -26.69 -7.63
N SER A 361 12.63 -25.53 -8.29
CA SER A 361 11.45 -24.83 -8.76
C SER A 361 10.79 -25.59 -9.91
N LEU A 362 11.59 -26.20 -10.78
CA LEU A 362 11.10 -27.04 -11.86
C LEU A 362 10.38 -28.29 -11.30
N ALA A 363 11.02 -29.03 -10.39
CA ALA A 363 10.43 -30.22 -9.77
C ALA A 363 9.10 -29.93 -9.03
N ALA A 364 9.01 -28.78 -8.33
CA ALA A 364 7.76 -28.37 -7.68
C ALA A 364 6.65 -28.04 -8.69
N MET A 365 7.00 -27.48 -9.84
CA MET A 365 6.03 -27.17 -10.91
C MET A 365 5.61 -28.45 -11.67
N GLU A 366 6.50 -29.42 -11.83
CA GLU A 366 6.16 -30.76 -12.36
C GLU A 366 5.17 -31.48 -11.45
N THR A 367 5.37 -31.41 -10.12
CA THR A 367 4.43 -31.96 -9.13
C THR A 367 3.04 -31.31 -9.24
N LEU A 368 3.00 -30.02 -9.47
CA LEU A 368 1.75 -29.28 -9.70
C LEU A 368 1.03 -29.75 -10.98
N GLU A 369 1.76 -29.95 -12.06
CA GLU A 369 1.21 -30.48 -13.32
C GLU A 369 0.62 -31.89 -13.14
N LEU A 370 1.34 -32.79 -12.45
CA LEU A 370 0.84 -34.12 -12.13
C LEU A 370 -0.46 -34.10 -11.32
N ALA A 371 -0.58 -33.19 -10.36
CA ALA A 371 -1.80 -33.02 -9.57
C ALA A 371 -2.97 -32.54 -10.44
N ILE A 372 -2.73 -31.67 -11.41
CA ILE A 372 -3.75 -31.21 -12.37
C ILE A 372 -4.20 -32.38 -13.28
N CYS A 373 -3.24 -33.11 -13.83
CA CYS A 373 -3.56 -34.29 -14.67
C CYS A 373 -4.38 -35.33 -13.91
N ASN A 374 -4.06 -35.60 -12.64
CA ASN A 374 -4.81 -36.54 -11.80
C ASN A 374 -6.25 -36.06 -11.51
N GLN A 375 -6.47 -34.76 -11.32
CA GLN A 375 -7.81 -34.19 -11.14
C GLN A 375 -8.66 -34.33 -12.41
N HIS A 376 -8.08 -34.12 -13.59
CA HIS A 376 -8.78 -34.37 -14.85
C HIS A 376 -9.14 -35.85 -15.04
N ALA A 377 -8.24 -36.77 -14.67
CA ALA A 377 -8.50 -38.22 -14.76
C ALA A 377 -9.62 -38.69 -13.81
N THR A 378 -9.68 -38.14 -12.59
CA THR A 378 -10.74 -38.46 -11.62
C THR A 378 -12.08 -37.86 -12.00
N GLY A 379 -12.12 -36.67 -12.58
CA GLY A 379 -13.34 -36.04 -13.11
C GLY A 379 -13.95 -36.79 -14.27
N ALA A 380 -13.12 -37.22 -15.22
CA ALA A 380 -13.55 -38.03 -16.36
C ALA A 380 -14.14 -39.42 -15.95
N ASN A 381 -13.61 -40.04 -14.91
CA ASN A 381 -14.14 -41.30 -14.36
C ASN A 381 -15.45 -41.10 -13.58
N ALA A 382 -15.69 -39.94 -12.98
CA ALA A 382 -16.94 -39.65 -12.28
C ALA A 382 -18.13 -39.40 -13.23
N GLU A 383 -17.87 -38.93 -14.46
CA GLU A 383 -18.91 -38.78 -15.49
C GLU A 383 -19.26 -40.07 -16.19
N ASN A 384 -18.27 -40.98 -16.40
CA ASN A 384 -18.51 -42.28 -16.98
C ASN A 384 -19.19 -43.29 -16.04
N GLY A 385 -19.15 -43.07 -14.72
CA GLY A 385 -19.83 -43.90 -13.72
C GLY A 385 -21.34 -43.64 -13.55
N LYS A 386 -21.88 -42.56 -14.10
CA LYS A 386 -23.32 -42.23 -14.03
C LYS A 386 -24.16 -42.76 -15.20
N GLY A 387 -23.53 -43.44 -16.16
CA GLY A 387 -24.19 -43.97 -17.37
C GLY A 387 -24.56 -45.45 -17.35
N ALA A 388 -24.31 -46.17 -16.25
CA ALA A 388 -24.57 -47.62 -16.18
C ALA A 388 -25.38 -47.99 -14.94
N VAL A 389 -26.60 -47.47 -14.80
CA VAL A 389 -27.68 -48.09 -14.02
C VAL A 389 -28.98 -47.71 -14.72
N ASN A 390 -29.42 -48.58 -15.62
CA ASN A 390 -30.81 -48.86 -15.95
C ASN A 390 -30.90 -50.28 -16.39
#